data_0d64bfcd963f2b67c35ced5ebbb0c80c
#
_entry.id   0d64bfcd963f2b67c35ced5ebbb0c80c
#
_cell.length_a   1.000
_cell.length_b   1.000
_cell.length_c   1.000
_cell.angle_alpha   90.00
_cell.angle_beta   90.00
_cell.angle_gamma   90.00
#
_symmetry.space_group_name_H-M   'P 1'
#
loop_
_entity.id
_entity.type
_entity.pdbx_description
1 polymer ?
#
loop_
_entity_poly.entity_id
_entity_poly.type
_entity_poly.pdbx_seq_one_letter_code
_entity_poly.pdbx_strand_id
1 'polypeptide(L)'
;MNWANLLTSLNLASGTLAICLGDPYLGSLLIILGAIFDLFDGYVARLTKKDGPLGEQLDSLADVITFGVAPGVLYYHARPEELDPIFAAIVVIFLVAGTAWRLATFNVMPASAVFRGLPSPASGLFFASWLISIQYLESWFIGLHANPAIYLALPLIFAALMNIRAPFFSAKNFSRKGREALPYLTLIILTTLYIVTRPLEAGPLAIFTYILLSVIFFPRNQTTDPK
;
A
#
# COMPACT_ATOMS: atom_id res chain seq x y z
N MET A 1 -8.26 -28.15 -4.71
CA MET A 1 -8.36 -26.70 -4.94
C MET A 1 -7.42 -26.04 -3.94
N ASN A 2 -6.56 -25.15 -4.36
CA ASN A 2 -5.68 -24.42 -3.43
C ASN A 2 -6.43 -23.19 -2.91
N TRP A 3 -6.82 -23.20 -1.63
CA TRP A 3 -7.61 -22.12 -1.01
C TRP A 3 -6.85 -20.78 -1.03
N ALA A 4 -5.51 -20.81 -0.92
CA ALA A 4 -4.70 -19.60 -1.04
C ALA A 4 -4.89 -18.97 -2.43
N ASN A 5 -4.71 -19.73 -3.51
CA ASN A 5 -4.87 -19.22 -4.87
C ASN A 5 -6.31 -18.72 -5.15
N LEU A 6 -7.33 -19.28 -4.47
CA LEU A 6 -8.69 -18.76 -4.58
C LEU A 6 -8.79 -17.36 -3.95
N LEU A 7 -8.21 -17.16 -2.77
CA LEU A 7 -8.19 -15.86 -2.10
C LEU A 7 -7.40 -14.83 -2.92
N THR A 8 -6.25 -15.21 -3.46
CA THR A 8 -5.47 -14.37 -4.39
C THR A 8 -6.29 -14.00 -5.64
N SER A 9 -7.09 -14.94 -6.17
CA SER A 9 -7.99 -14.64 -7.29
C SER A 9 -9.12 -13.68 -6.88
N LEU A 10 -9.60 -13.73 -5.65
CA LEU A 10 -10.57 -12.77 -5.11
C LEU A 10 -9.94 -11.39 -4.88
N ASN A 11 -8.67 -11.32 -4.44
CA ASN A 11 -7.89 -10.08 -4.42
C ASN A 11 -7.85 -9.46 -5.82
N LEU A 12 -7.40 -10.21 -6.82
CA LEU A 12 -7.34 -9.77 -8.22
C LEU A 12 -8.71 -9.30 -8.74
N ALA A 13 -9.77 -10.07 -8.46
CA ALA A 13 -11.13 -9.73 -8.88
C ALA A 13 -11.61 -8.41 -8.24
N SER A 14 -11.29 -8.18 -6.96
CA SER A 14 -11.63 -6.94 -6.26
C SER A 14 -10.95 -5.72 -6.89
N GLY A 15 -9.64 -5.80 -7.18
CA GLY A 15 -8.91 -4.74 -7.87
C GLY A 15 -9.44 -4.48 -9.29
N THR A 16 -9.72 -5.55 -10.03
CA THR A 16 -10.29 -5.44 -11.39
C THR A 16 -11.68 -4.80 -11.37
N LEU A 17 -12.54 -5.21 -10.44
CA LEU A 17 -13.88 -4.63 -10.29
C LEU A 17 -13.80 -3.15 -9.89
N ALA A 18 -12.86 -2.75 -9.03
CA ALA A 18 -12.62 -1.36 -8.69
C ALA A 18 -12.31 -0.51 -9.93
N ILE A 19 -11.47 -1.02 -10.83
CA ILE A 19 -11.14 -0.36 -12.10
C ILE A 19 -12.39 -0.26 -13.00
N CYS A 20 -13.15 -1.34 -13.15
CA CYS A 20 -14.33 -1.38 -14.01
C CYS A 20 -15.45 -0.42 -13.55
N LEU A 21 -15.62 -0.26 -12.24
CA LEU A 21 -16.59 0.70 -11.69
C LEU A 21 -16.14 2.14 -11.90
N GLY A 22 -14.86 2.42 -11.81
CA GLY A 22 -14.29 3.78 -11.98
C GLY A 22 -14.75 4.77 -10.92
N ASP A 23 -15.53 4.36 -9.94
CA ASP A 23 -16.00 5.20 -8.83
C ASP A 23 -14.95 5.26 -7.73
N PRO A 24 -14.43 6.44 -7.35
CA PRO A 24 -13.36 6.55 -6.37
C PRO A 24 -13.72 6.02 -4.98
N TYR A 25 -14.99 6.14 -4.55
CA TYR A 25 -15.41 5.67 -3.23
C TYR A 25 -15.62 4.15 -3.21
N LEU A 26 -16.48 3.63 -4.09
CA LEU A 26 -16.76 2.18 -4.16
C LEU A 26 -15.52 1.40 -4.56
N GLY A 27 -14.74 1.91 -5.50
CA GLY A 27 -13.47 1.30 -5.90
C GLY A 27 -12.47 1.25 -4.75
N SER A 28 -12.40 2.28 -3.91
CA SER A 28 -11.54 2.26 -2.72
C SER A 28 -11.97 1.20 -1.70
N LEU A 29 -13.26 0.99 -1.50
CA LEU A 29 -13.76 -0.09 -0.65
C LEU A 29 -13.39 -1.47 -1.21
N LEU A 30 -13.41 -1.63 -2.54
CA LEU A 30 -12.98 -2.87 -3.19
C LEU A 30 -11.47 -3.10 -3.06
N ILE A 31 -10.64 -2.05 -3.12
CA ILE A 31 -9.20 -2.17 -2.84
C ILE A 31 -8.95 -2.62 -1.40
N ILE A 32 -9.68 -2.07 -0.42
CA ILE A 32 -9.61 -2.50 0.98
C ILE A 32 -10.03 -3.97 1.13
N LEU A 33 -11.10 -4.38 0.45
CA LEU A 33 -11.53 -5.78 0.42
C LEU A 33 -10.47 -6.69 -0.20
N GLY A 34 -9.82 -6.25 -1.28
CA GLY A 34 -8.69 -6.95 -1.90
C GLY A 34 -7.52 -7.13 -0.93
N ALA A 35 -7.19 -6.10 -0.14
CA ALA A 35 -6.15 -6.19 0.89
C ALA A 35 -6.50 -7.19 2.02
N ILE A 36 -7.78 -7.35 2.33
CA ILE A 36 -8.24 -8.38 3.26
C ILE A 36 -8.00 -9.77 2.67
N PHE A 37 -8.35 -9.99 1.40
CA PHE A 37 -8.10 -11.27 0.73
C PHE A 37 -6.61 -11.60 0.63
N ASP A 38 -5.75 -10.62 0.30
CA ASP A 38 -4.29 -10.74 0.29
C ASP A 38 -3.72 -11.15 1.67
N LEU A 39 -4.19 -10.52 2.74
CA LEU A 39 -3.78 -10.89 4.09
C LEU A 39 -4.14 -12.35 4.43
N PHE A 40 -5.33 -12.80 4.02
CA PHE A 40 -5.79 -14.15 4.30
C PHE A 40 -5.14 -15.19 3.40
N ASP A 41 -4.82 -14.91 2.14
CA ASP A 41 -4.16 -15.90 1.27
C ASP A 41 -2.76 -16.22 1.77
N GLY A 42 -1.96 -15.21 2.16
CA GLY A 42 -0.66 -15.41 2.77
C GLY A 42 -0.74 -16.16 4.12
N TYR A 43 -1.82 -15.99 4.88
CA TYR A 43 -2.04 -16.75 6.10
C TYR A 43 -2.37 -18.23 5.79
N VAL A 44 -3.30 -18.48 4.87
CA VAL A 44 -3.71 -19.83 4.44
C VAL A 44 -2.55 -20.58 3.78
N ALA A 45 -1.77 -19.92 2.92
CA ALA A 45 -0.59 -20.51 2.28
C ALA A 45 0.39 -21.06 3.33
N ARG A 46 0.74 -20.25 4.35
CA ARG A 46 1.61 -20.69 5.46
C ARG A 46 1.05 -21.87 6.27
N LEU A 47 -0.26 -21.86 6.55
CA LEU A 47 -0.92 -22.95 7.28
C LEU A 47 -0.93 -24.26 6.52
N THR A 48 -1.17 -24.18 5.21
CA THR A 48 -1.33 -25.38 4.36
C THR A 48 0.00 -25.92 3.85
N LYS A 49 1.12 -25.17 4.01
CA LYS A 49 2.44 -25.48 3.44
C LYS A 49 2.38 -25.78 1.93
N LYS A 50 1.47 -25.13 1.22
CA LYS A 50 1.25 -25.26 -0.22
C LYS A 50 1.73 -24.03 -0.96
N ASP A 51 2.82 -23.46 -0.51
CA ASP A 51 3.51 -22.38 -1.21
C ASP A 51 4.19 -22.97 -2.44
N GLY A 52 3.87 -22.47 -3.61
CA GLY A 52 4.47 -22.91 -4.85
C GLY A 52 4.76 -21.72 -5.76
N PRO A 53 5.70 -21.86 -6.71
CA PRO A 53 6.11 -20.76 -7.59
C PRO A 53 4.94 -20.11 -8.35
N LEU A 54 3.91 -20.88 -8.69
CA LEU A 54 2.70 -20.36 -9.34
C LEU A 54 1.91 -19.45 -8.40
N GLY A 55 1.79 -19.82 -7.10
CA GLY A 55 1.08 -19.01 -6.10
C GLY A 55 1.77 -17.67 -5.89
N GLU A 56 3.09 -17.64 -5.76
CA GLU A 56 3.88 -16.41 -5.61
C GLU A 56 3.75 -15.47 -6.82
N GLN A 57 3.72 -16.01 -8.03
CA GLN A 57 3.54 -15.21 -9.24
C GLN A 57 2.12 -14.67 -9.34
N LEU A 58 1.12 -15.49 -9.02
CA LEU A 58 -0.29 -15.08 -9.03
C LEU A 58 -0.55 -13.97 -8.01
N ASP A 59 0.01 -14.10 -6.81
CA ASP A 59 -0.02 -13.09 -5.73
C ASP A 59 0.55 -11.75 -6.19
N SER A 60 1.76 -11.77 -6.74
CA SER A 60 2.39 -10.56 -7.27
C SER A 60 1.60 -9.90 -8.41
N LEU A 61 1.00 -10.68 -9.30
CA LEU A 61 0.16 -10.16 -10.39
C LEU A 61 -1.15 -9.55 -9.84
N ALA A 62 -1.77 -10.21 -8.86
CA ALA A 62 -2.94 -9.68 -8.17
C ALA A 62 -2.63 -8.35 -7.46
N ASP A 63 -1.50 -8.30 -6.77
CA ASP A 63 -1.03 -7.11 -6.06
C ASP A 63 -0.75 -5.92 -6.98
N VAL A 64 -0.15 -6.15 -8.17
CA VAL A 64 0.04 -5.06 -9.15
C VAL A 64 -1.30 -4.46 -9.54
N ILE A 65 -2.33 -5.29 -9.77
CA ILE A 65 -3.66 -4.80 -10.16
C ILE A 65 -4.33 -4.10 -8.98
N THR A 66 -4.38 -4.72 -7.82
CA THR A 66 -5.17 -4.23 -6.67
C THR A 66 -4.50 -3.05 -5.95
N PHE A 67 -3.17 -3.03 -5.85
CA PHE A 67 -2.44 -1.99 -5.09
C PHE A 67 -1.63 -1.03 -5.97
N GLY A 68 -1.57 -1.27 -7.28
CA GLY A 68 -0.92 -0.40 -8.24
C GLY A 68 -1.92 0.21 -9.24
N VAL A 69 -2.52 -0.62 -10.09
CA VAL A 69 -3.38 -0.13 -11.18
C VAL A 69 -4.69 0.45 -10.66
N ALA A 70 -5.41 -0.29 -9.81
CA ALA A 70 -6.72 0.14 -9.32
C ALA A 70 -6.65 1.49 -8.58
N PRO A 71 -5.81 1.68 -7.55
CA PRO A 71 -5.70 2.98 -6.89
C PRO A 71 -5.19 4.08 -7.82
N GLY A 72 -4.30 3.76 -8.77
CA GLY A 72 -3.83 4.72 -9.76
C GLY A 72 -4.94 5.21 -10.69
N VAL A 73 -5.75 4.29 -11.23
CA VAL A 73 -6.88 4.63 -12.11
C VAL A 73 -7.94 5.44 -11.36
N LEU A 74 -8.29 5.05 -10.13
CA LEU A 74 -9.25 5.79 -9.33
C LEU A 74 -8.73 7.19 -8.96
N TYR A 75 -7.43 7.30 -8.65
CA TYR A 75 -6.78 8.59 -8.41
C TYR A 75 -6.81 9.48 -9.64
N TYR A 76 -6.60 8.93 -10.84
CA TYR A 76 -6.74 9.64 -12.10
C TYR A 76 -8.17 10.16 -12.31
N HIS A 77 -9.20 9.37 -12.03
CA HIS A 77 -10.59 9.80 -12.16
C HIS A 77 -10.98 10.89 -11.16
N ALA A 78 -10.35 10.90 -9.99
CA ALA A 78 -10.55 11.93 -8.97
C ALA A 78 -9.69 13.18 -9.14
N ARG A 79 -8.99 13.36 -10.28
CA ARG A 79 -8.09 14.51 -10.49
C ARG A 79 -8.82 15.85 -10.39
N PRO A 80 -8.12 16.91 -9.93
CA PRO A 80 -8.62 18.29 -10.04
C PRO A 80 -8.97 18.66 -11.48
N GLU A 81 -10.08 19.35 -11.68
CA GLU A 81 -10.59 19.69 -13.03
C GLU A 81 -9.60 20.55 -13.83
N GLU A 82 -8.86 21.44 -13.15
CA GLU A 82 -7.87 22.32 -13.77
C GLU A 82 -6.60 21.58 -14.19
N LEU A 83 -6.38 20.34 -13.73
CA LEU A 83 -5.19 19.58 -14.05
C LEU A 83 -5.33 18.88 -15.39
N ASP A 84 -4.37 19.14 -16.31
CA ASP A 84 -4.30 18.44 -17.59
C ASP A 84 -4.26 16.92 -17.39
N PRO A 85 -5.17 16.16 -18.04
CA PRO A 85 -5.25 14.70 -17.92
C PRO A 85 -3.93 13.99 -18.25
N ILE A 86 -3.10 14.53 -19.13
CA ILE A 86 -1.82 13.91 -19.51
C ILE A 86 -0.86 13.89 -18.32
N PHE A 87 -0.74 14.99 -17.56
CA PHE A 87 0.12 15.00 -16.37
C PHE A 87 -0.39 14.06 -15.29
N ALA A 88 -1.71 14.00 -15.08
CA ALA A 88 -2.33 13.03 -14.17
C ALA A 88 -2.03 11.57 -14.60
N ALA A 89 -2.13 11.26 -15.90
CA ALA A 89 -1.81 9.94 -16.41
C ALA A 89 -0.32 9.57 -16.21
N ILE A 90 0.59 10.50 -16.46
CA ILE A 90 2.03 10.29 -16.31
C ILE A 90 2.37 9.87 -14.86
N VAL A 91 1.86 10.59 -13.86
CA VAL A 91 2.19 10.24 -12.45
C VAL A 91 1.57 8.92 -12.01
N VAL A 92 0.39 8.57 -12.55
CA VAL A 92 -0.22 7.25 -12.32
C VAL A 92 0.63 6.14 -12.95
N ILE A 93 1.17 6.35 -14.16
CA ILE A 93 2.09 5.39 -14.79
C ILE A 93 3.31 5.15 -13.89
N PHE A 94 3.88 6.19 -13.29
CA PHE A 94 5.00 6.03 -12.36
C PHE A 94 4.63 5.24 -11.11
N LEU A 95 3.42 5.44 -10.55
CA LEU A 95 2.93 4.67 -9.41
C LEU A 95 2.80 3.18 -9.76
N VAL A 96 2.17 2.88 -10.89
CA VAL A 96 1.97 1.49 -11.37
C VAL A 96 3.32 0.83 -11.66
N ALA A 97 4.21 1.51 -12.39
CA ALA A 97 5.53 1.00 -12.70
C ALA A 97 6.36 0.77 -11.42
N GLY A 98 6.29 1.69 -10.45
CA GLY A 98 6.94 1.55 -9.16
C GLY A 98 6.45 0.34 -8.37
N THR A 99 5.14 0.07 -8.39
CA THR A 99 4.54 -1.12 -7.76
C THR A 99 5.02 -2.39 -8.44
N ALA A 100 4.95 -2.46 -9.77
CA ALA A 100 5.38 -3.62 -10.54
C ALA A 100 6.88 -3.91 -10.36
N TRP A 101 7.72 -2.86 -10.42
CA TRP A 101 9.17 -3.00 -10.20
C TRP A 101 9.50 -3.52 -8.81
N ARG A 102 8.82 -3.00 -7.79
CA ARG A 102 8.98 -3.46 -6.41
C ARG A 102 8.68 -4.95 -6.26
N LEU A 103 7.52 -5.41 -6.77
CA LEU A 103 7.09 -6.81 -6.68
C LEU A 103 8.01 -7.74 -7.47
N ALA A 104 8.38 -7.34 -8.69
CA ALA A 104 9.35 -8.09 -9.48
C ALA A 104 10.72 -8.22 -8.78
N THR A 105 11.20 -7.12 -8.16
CA THR A 105 12.46 -7.15 -7.40
C THR A 105 12.34 -8.07 -6.20
N PHE A 106 11.21 -8.04 -5.47
CA PHE A 106 10.97 -8.90 -4.32
C PHE A 106 10.99 -10.39 -4.69
N ASN A 107 10.40 -10.77 -5.82
CA ASN A 107 10.34 -12.15 -6.30
C ASN A 107 11.69 -12.74 -6.69
N VAL A 108 12.67 -11.91 -7.04
CA VAL A 108 14.02 -12.38 -7.39
C VAL A 108 15.02 -12.27 -6.24
N MET A 109 14.61 -11.68 -5.10
CA MET A 109 15.47 -11.58 -3.92
C MET A 109 15.56 -12.90 -3.17
N PRO A 110 16.76 -13.21 -2.58
CA PRO A 110 16.89 -14.37 -1.69
C PRO A 110 15.96 -14.25 -0.48
N ALA A 111 15.42 -15.37 0.00
CA ALA A 111 14.52 -15.42 1.17
C ALA A 111 15.14 -14.84 2.48
N SER A 112 16.48 -14.76 2.56
CA SER A 112 17.22 -14.15 3.66
C SER A 112 17.34 -12.62 3.57
N ALA A 113 16.90 -12.00 2.46
CA ALA A 113 17.04 -10.56 2.28
C ALA A 113 16.15 -9.78 3.26
N VAL A 114 16.69 -8.68 3.79
CA VAL A 114 15.92 -7.76 4.64
C VAL A 114 14.88 -7.05 3.78
N PHE A 115 13.63 -7.02 4.26
CA PHE A 115 12.53 -6.29 3.59
C PHE A 115 12.86 -4.80 3.51
N ARG A 116 12.89 -4.27 2.29
CA ARG A 116 13.24 -2.87 2.00
C ARG A 116 12.11 -2.20 1.20
N GLY A 117 11.95 -0.90 1.41
CA GLY A 117 10.92 -0.10 0.76
C GLY A 117 9.52 -0.24 1.37
N LEU A 118 8.64 0.69 1.00
CA LEU A 118 7.24 0.71 1.42
C LEU A 118 6.49 -0.50 0.83
N PRO A 119 5.70 -1.25 1.62
CA PRO A 119 4.85 -2.33 1.10
C PRO A 119 3.85 -1.84 0.04
N SER A 120 3.64 -2.61 -1.06
CA SER A 120 2.61 -2.29 -2.08
C SER A 120 1.20 -2.22 -1.50
N PRO A 121 0.76 -3.12 -0.58
CA PRO A 121 -0.54 -2.95 0.06
C PRO A 121 -0.66 -1.66 0.87
N ALA A 122 0.42 -1.20 1.53
CA ALA A 122 0.39 0.07 2.26
C ALA A 122 0.21 1.27 1.30
N SER A 123 0.86 1.25 0.13
CA SER A 123 0.65 2.26 -0.90
C SER A 123 -0.79 2.25 -1.43
N GLY A 124 -1.31 1.07 -1.80
CA GLY A 124 -2.68 0.92 -2.30
C GLY A 124 -3.73 1.38 -1.28
N LEU A 125 -3.56 0.98 -0.02
CA LEU A 125 -4.44 1.39 1.10
C LEU A 125 -4.36 2.89 1.40
N PHE A 126 -3.17 3.50 1.21
CA PHE A 126 -3.03 4.96 1.32
C PHE A 126 -3.93 5.67 0.31
N PHE A 127 -3.79 5.34 -0.98
CA PHE A 127 -4.58 5.99 -2.02
C PHE A 127 -6.06 5.68 -1.88
N ALA A 128 -6.45 4.45 -1.54
CA ALA A 128 -7.84 4.09 -1.28
C ALA A 128 -8.44 4.91 -0.13
N SER A 129 -7.75 4.98 1.01
CA SER A 129 -8.23 5.77 2.17
C SER A 129 -8.20 7.28 1.92
N TRP A 130 -7.22 7.79 1.15
CA TRP A 130 -7.18 9.17 0.68
C TRP A 130 -8.41 9.50 -0.17
N LEU A 131 -8.74 8.65 -1.14
CA LEU A 131 -9.89 8.83 -2.03
C LEU A 131 -11.23 8.77 -1.26
N ILE A 132 -11.32 7.93 -0.23
CA ILE A 132 -12.48 7.95 0.68
C ILE A 132 -12.54 9.29 1.43
N SER A 133 -11.43 9.76 1.97
CA SER A 133 -11.37 10.98 2.77
C SER A 133 -11.84 12.22 2.01
N ILE A 134 -11.46 12.34 0.74
CA ILE A 134 -11.83 13.51 -0.08
C ILE A 134 -13.30 13.51 -0.54
N GLN A 135 -14.07 12.43 -0.32
CA GLN A 135 -15.51 12.43 -0.59
C GLN A 135 -16.31 13.20 0.47
N TYR A 136 -15.70 13.53 1.59
CA TYR A 136 -16.35 14.22 2.70
C TYR A 136 -15.89 15.68 2.78
N LEU A 137 -16.83 16.62 2.66
CA LEU A 137 -16.57 18.06 2.66
C LEU A 137 -15.83 18.58 3.91
N GLU A 138 -15.91 17.87 5.00
CA GLU A 138 -15.23 18.22 6.27
C GLU A 138 -13.75 17.82 6.29
N SER A 139 -13.30 17.02 5.31
CA SER A 139 -11.91 16.58 5.24
C SER A 139 -11.00 17.68 4.73
N TRP A 140 -9.97 18.00 5.51
CA TRP A 140 -8.93 18.95 5.08
C TRP A 140 -8.05 18.39 3.95
N PHE A 141 -8.10 17.09 3.67
CA PHE A 141 -7.45 16.47 2.54
C PHE A 141 -7.99 16.94 1.18
N ILE A 142 -9.23 17.47 1.12
CA ILE A 142 -9.79 18.05 -0.11
C ILE A 142 -8.89 19.18 -0.62
N GLY A 143 -8.50 20.11 0.25
CA GLY A 143 -7.63 21.22 -0.13
C GLY A 143 -6.24 20.76 -0.57
N LEU A 144 -5.70 19.70 0.03
CA LEU A 144 -4.44 19.10 -0.39
C LEU A 144 -4.58 18.39 -1.75
N HIS A 145 -5.68 17.68 -1.95
CA HIS A 145 -5.95 16.97 -3.21
C HIS A 145 -6.20 17.92 -4.39
N ALA A 146 -6.88 19.04 -4.12
CA ALA A 146 -7.14 20.08 -5.12
C ALA A 146 -5.86 20.84 -5.55
N ASN A 147 -4.79 20.77 -4.77
CA ASN A 147 -3.51 21.41 -5.15
C ASN A 147 -2.77 20.56 -6.19
N PRO A 148 -2.58 21.07 -7.45
CA PRO A 148 -1.95 20.29 -8.51
C PRO A 148 -0.54 19.78 -8.17
N ALA A 149 0.24 20.57 -7.44
CA ALA A 149 1.60 20.17 -7.05
C ALA A 149 1.59 18.99 -6.08
N ILE A 150 0.68 18.98 -5.09
CA ILE A 150 0.54 17.87 -4.13
C ILE A 150 -0.03 16.65 -4.86
N TYR A 151 -1.04 16.84 -5.70
CA TYR A 151 -1.62 15.76 -6.49
C TYR A 151 -0.56 15.05 -7.35
N LEU A 152 0.28 15.78 -8.06
CA LEU A 152 1.34 15.21 -8.88
C LEU A 152 2.49 14.60 -8.06
N ALA A 153 2.81 15.19 -6.91
CA ALA A 153 3.92 14.72 -6.08
C ALA A 153 3.63 13.39 -5.37
N LEU A 154 2.40 13.16 -4.89
CA LEU A 154 2.06 11.99 -4.08
C LEU A 154 2.37 10.65 -4.79
N PRO A 155 1.90 10.37 -6.02
CA PRO A 155 2.21 9.11 -6.70
C PRO A 155 3.71 8.92 -6.94
N LEU A 156 4.44 9.99 -7.25
CA LEU A 156 5.90 9.95 -7.46
C LEU A 156 6.64 9.63 -6.18
N ILE A 157 6.24 10.24 -5.06
CA ILE A 157 6.81 9.98 -3.72
C ILE A 157 6.56 8.51 -3.34
N PHE A 158 5.34 8.00 -3.52
CA PHE A 158 5.02 6.61 -3.17
C PHE A 158 5.74 5.61 -4.08
N ALA A 159 5.85 5.88 -5.38
CA ALA A 159 6.65 5.08 -6.31
C ALA A 159 8.13 5.03 -5.88
N ALA A 160 8.71 6.16 -5.46
CA ALA A 160 10.06 6.22 -4.93
C ALA A 160 10.20 5.47 -3.59
N LEU A 161 9.27 5.68 -2.63
CA LEU A 161 9.29 5.02 -1.32
C LEU A 161 9.18 3.50 -1.42
N MET A 162 8.41 2.98 -2.38
CA MET A 162 8.33 1.54 -2.62
C MET A 162 9.65 0.93 -3.08
N ASN A 163 10.49 1.70 -3.80
CA ASN A 163 11.71 1.22 -4.43
C ASN A 163 13.00 1.67 -3.73
N ILE A 164 12.90 2.47 -2.65
CA ILE A 164 14.05 2.89 -1.87
C ILE A 164 14.61 1.70 -1.09
N ARG A 165 15.95 1.64 -0.98
CA ARG A 165 16.66 0.61 -0.19
C ARG A 165 16.64 0.86 1.32
N ALA A 166 15.73 1.71 1.79
CA ALA A 166 15.55 1.94 3.21
C ALA A 166 14.74 0.80 3.84
N PRO A 167 15.11 0.33 5.01
CA PRO A 167 14.35 -0.68 5.73
C PRO A 167 13.08 -0.06 6.33
N PHE A 168 11.96 -0.78 6.19
CA PHE A 168 10.67 -0.43 6.77
C PHE A 168 10.25 -1.48 7.81
N PHE A 169 9.39 -1.09 8.76
CA PHE A 169 8.85 -2.04 9.72
C PHE A 169 8.07 -3.15 9.01
N SER A 170 8.34 -4.39 9.44
CA SER A 170 7.59 -5.55 8.98
C SER A 170 6.69 -6.06 10.10
N ALA A 171 5.44 -6.38 9.78
CA ALA A 171 4.49 -6.99 10.71
C ALA A 171 5.03 -8.32 11.32
N LYS A 172 5.95 -8.99 10.62
CA LYS A 172 6.62 -10.23 11.12
C LYS A 172 7.45 -9.99 12.38
N ASN A 173 7.86 -8.75 12.66
CA ASN A 173 8.69 -8.38 13.79
C ASN A 173 7.91 -7.88 15.01
N PHE A 174 6.58 -7.96 14.99
CA PHE A 174 5.70 -7.51 16.09
C PHE A 174 5.97 -8.20 17.44
N SER A 175 6.66 -9.33 17.44
CA SER A 175 7.00 -10.09 18.66
C SER A 175 8.20 -9.52 19.45
N ARG A 176 8.79 -8.40 19.04
CA ARG A 176 9.94 -7.79 19.72
C ARG A 176 9.53 -7.22 21.08
N LYS A 177 10.43 -7.37 22.08
CA LYS A 177 10.22 -6.90 23.47
C LYS A 177 11.06 -5.65 23.74
N GLY A 178 10.65 -4.86 24.75
CA GLY A 178 11.39 -3.70 25.20
C GLY A 178 11.32 -2.51 24.24
N ARG A 179 12.43 -1.79 24.05
CA ARG A 179 12.51 -0.57 23.22
C ARG A 179 12.16 -0.81 21.74
N GLU A 180 12.31 -2.04 21.26
CA GLU A 180 12.00 -2.39 19.87
C GLU A 180 10.50 -2.51 19.61
N ALA A 181 9.67 -2.66 20.65
CA ALA A 181 8.22 -2.64 20.55
C ALA A 181 7.62 -1.20 20.49
N LEU A 182 8.40 -0.20 20.90
CA LEU A 182 7.92 1.18 21.03
C LEU A 182 7.29 1.73 19.73
N PRO A 183 7.91 1.62 18.54
CA PRO A 183 7.30 2.15 17.31
C PRO A 183 5.99 1.46 16.93
N TYR A 184 5.85 0.17 17.22
CA TYR A 184 4.59 -0.56 16.97
C TYR A 184 3.48 -0.11 17.91
N LEU A 185 3.80 0.07 19.21
CA LEU A 185 2.86 0.61 20.19
C LEU A 185 2.44 2.04 19.85
N THR A 186 3.40 2.89 19.46
CA THR A 186 3.12 4.25 19.02
C THR A 186 2.22 4.26 17.80
N LEU A 187 2.46 3.40 16.81
CA LEU A 187 1.61 3.29 15.61
C LEU A 187 0.19 2.88 16.00
N ILE A 188 0.01 1.87 16.85
CA ILE A 188 -1.31 1.41 17.31
C ILE A 188 -2.04 2.52 18.04
N ILE A 189 -1.37 3.19 18.99
CA ILE A 189 -1.98 4.27 19.80
C ILE A 189 -2.42 5.42 18.89
N LEU A 190 -1.54 5.88 17.98
CA LEU A 190 -1.87 6.99 17.09
C LEU A 190 -2.95 6.61 16.08
N THR A 191 -2.92 5.40 15.52
CA THR A 191 -3.98 4.94 14.62
C THR A 191 -5.33 4.87 15.35
N THR A 192 -5.35 4.35 16.58
CA THR A 192 -6.58 4.33 17.40
C THR A 192 -7.07 5.75 17.71
N LEU A 193 -6.15 6.64 18.04
CA LEU A 193 -6.49 8.07 18.27
C LEU A 193 -7.06 8.72 17.01
N TYR A 194 -6.48 8.46 15.83
CA TYR A 194 -7.02 8.96 14.55
C TYR A 194 -8.42 8.42 14.26
N ILE A 195 -8.68 7.13 14.49
CA ILE A 195 -10.01 6.53 14.30
C ILE A 195 -11.04 7.22 15.19
N VAL A 196 -10.68 7.56 16.42
CA VAL A 196 -11.60 8.21 17.38
C VAL A 196 -11.80 9.69 17.08
N THR A 197 -10.74 10.44 16.75
CA THR A 197 -10.77 11.90 16.62
C THR A 197 -11.01 12.38 15.19
N ARG A 198 -10.55 11.63 14.21
CA ARG A 198 -10.54 11.96 12.78
C ARG A 198 -10.81 10.72 11.91
N PRO A 199 -11.98 10.08 12.04
CA PRO A 199 -12.25 8.80 11.37
C PRO A 199 -12.12 8.87 9.84
N LEU A 200 -12.44 10.00 9.23
CA LEU A 200 -12.37 10.20 7.79
C LEU A 200 -10.92 10.25 7.27
N GLU A 201 -10.00 10.78 8.08
CA GLU A 201 -8.58 10.92 7.74
C GLU A 201 -7.69 9.83 8.35
N ALA A 202 -8.26 8.94 9.15
CA ALA A 202 -7.51 7.94 9.91
C ALA A 202 -6.60 7.04 9.04
N GLY A 203 -7.07 6.63 7.88
CA GLY A 203 -6.32 5.77 6.97
C GLY A 203 -5.04 6.42 6.44
N PRO A 204 -5.11 7.57 5.73
CA PRO A 204 -3.92 8.26 5.26
C PRO A 204 -2.97 8.64 6.40
N LEU A 205 -3.48 9.13 7.53
CA LEU A 205 -2.67 9.52 8.69
C LEU A 205 -1.93 8.34 9.31
N ALA A 206 -2.58 7.17 9.40
CA ALA A 206 -1.95 5.95 9.89
C ALA A 206 -0.76 5.54 9.02
N ILE A 207 -0.92 5.61 7.69
CA ILE A 207 0.16 5.24 6.76
C ILE A 207 1.28 6.28 6.75
N PHE A 208 0.98 7.57 6.83
CA PHE A 208 2.00 8.60 7.05
C PHE A 208 2.78 8.38 8.35
N THR A 209 2.07 8.07 9.44
CA THR A 209 2.70 7.74 10.72
C THR A 209 3.59 6.49 10.61
N TYR A 210 3.13 5.45 9.93
CA TYR A 210 3.92 4.25 9.66
C TYR A 210 5.23 4.57 8.90
N ILE A 211 5.15 5.40 7.85
CA ILE A 211 6.32 5.84 7.08
C ILE A 211 7.27 6.63 7.98
N LEU A 212 6.76 7.61 8.72
CA LEU A 212 7.56 8.46 9.61
C LEU A 212 8.28 7.64 10.70
N LEU A 213 7.56 6.75 11.38
CA LEU A 213 8.14 5.88 12.40
C LEU A 213 9.17 4.91 11.80
N SER A 214 8.95 4.42 10.58
CA SER A 214 9.92 3.58 9.88
C SER A 214 11.23 4.33 9.62
N VAL A 215 11.16 5.60 9.25
CA VAL A 215 12.35 6.44 9.02
C VAL A 215 13.07 6.79 10.33
N ILE A 216 12.33 7.10 11.39
CA ILE A 216 12.90 7.56 12.69
C ILE A 216 13.53 6.40 13.47
N PHE A 217 12.82 5.28 13.58
CA PHE A 217 13.18 4.20 14.51
C PHE A 217 13.97 3.07 13.88
N PHE A 218 14.18 3.11 12.57
CA PHE A 218 14.98 2.04 11.98
C PHE A 218 16.46 2.24 12.26
N PRO A 219 17.14 1.30 12.95
CA PRO A 219 18.55 1.43 13.24
C PRO A 219 19.37 1.35 11.94
N ARG A 220 20.16 2.38 11.66
CA ARG A 220 21.12 2.44 10.55
C ARG A 220 22.17 1.31 10.56
N ASN A 221 22.23 0.51 11.61
CA ASN A 221 23.29 -0.46 11.88
C ASN A 221 23.04 -1.89 11.36
N GLN A 222 21.99 -2.14 10.57
CA GLN A 222 21.78 -3.46 9.94
C GLN A 222 22.25 -3.49 8.47
N THR A 223 23.25 -2.71 8.12
CA THR A 223 23.88 -2.74 6.79
C THR A 223 25.04 -3.74 6.70
N THR A 224 25.06 -4.79 7.49
CA THR A 224 26.00 -5.89 7.24
C THR A 224 25.39 -6.83 6.23
N ASP A 225 25.57 -6.52 4.93
CA ASP A 225 25.55 -7.57 3.91
C ASP A 225 26.67 -8.56 4.30
N PRO A 226 26.37 -9.84 4.48
CA PRO A 226 27.44 -10.83 4.47
C PRO A 226 28.03 -10.84 3.06
N LYS A 227 29.33 -10.63 3.00
CA LYS A 227 30.15 -10.75 1.80
C LYS A 227 30.05 -12.15 1.22
#